data_9310d07ff471c9a7aa1f7a2117989048
#
_entry.id   9310d07ff471c9a7aa1f7a2117989048
#
_cell.length_a   1.000
_cell.length_b   1.000
_cell.length_c   1.000
_cell.angle_alpha   90.00
_cell.angle_beta   90.00
_cell.angle_gamma   90.00
#
_symmetry.space_group_name_H-M   'P 1'
#
loop_
_entity.id
_entity.type
_entity.pdbx_description
1 polymer ?
#
loop_
_entity_poly.entity_id
_entity_poly.type
_entity_poly.pdbx_seq_one_letter_code
_entity_poly.pdbx_strand_id
1 'polypeptide(L)'
;MRRVTRTIAAAGAAIVCCVTMTACSSPFGLPISGSVQTLAPVEQQTQRVYTNPQGPADDAQPETIVKGFYDAMPAGVQSDGYRVAREFLTGSASAGWNGDSSALVYSGTPDFRRRANTMSTPQGAESSLIVEVQLQVVGSLDSHGVYTPTDSSTISKVPYILIKRSGQWRISSLENGVVISTADFEQVFRQVSVYQVSTSGKQLIPDVRWLSWRNWRTQAVGEVLSDAPSWLEGVLRGTGLPTIKLAVDSVPVKNNVVEIHLNSGINALNEEERGLLVHRIRLTMGDGNAEYALKITGDGVDYSDADANVKLTTEQPTAGVYTLTGGHIVSLASSSPLRVGEAPGYDDARGFVFSSSGGAVLRADGVVECLKSDGASCGVMFSGEPMRSITEGLDGEVWAVSENGRELHVSDGGKETDLKLDWLGAADSIVALAVSPEGCRLALAVEGEDTNGVMMTGVARNGDKTLSGLSKAATQVSVLRHVTMLTFYNDLNLVYATTPPEGNSERQEAWRQMAPGTANAQRLPNGTITSMASGQISLSRRLAIVDDLGIVRSVSGSLDGSWTIADSQVTALGAQ
;
A
#
# COMPACT_ATOMS: atom_id res chain seq x y z
N MET A 1 -14.87 -84.12 4.97
CA MET A 1 -13.95 -83.28 4.13
C MET A 1 -14.52 -81.92 3.68
N ARG A 2 -15.86 -81.72 3.56
CA ARG A 2 -16.40 -80.42 3.07
C ARG A 2 -16.52 -79.31 4.13
N ARG A 3 -16.37 -79.59 5.45
CA ARG A 3 -16.46 -78.57 6.53
C ARG A 3 -15.10 -77.94 6.89
N VAL A 4 -13.99 -78.66 6.67
CA VAL A 4 -12.64 -78.16 6.98
C VAL A 4 -12.13 -77.20 5.90
N THR A 5 -12.51 -77.40 4.64
CA THR A 5 -12.14 -76.50 3.51
C THR A 5 -12.86 -75.14 3.57
N ARG A 6 -14.04 -75.04 4.23
CA ARG A 6 -14.73 -73.73 4.38
C ARG A 6 -14.15 -72.87 5.51
N THR A 7 -13.62 -73.49 6.55
CA THR A 7 -12.95 -72.74 7.65
C THR A 7 -11.58 -72.21 7.27
N ILE A 8 -10.84 -72.91 6.42
CA ILE A 8 -9.52 -72.47 5.93
C ILE A 8 -9.70 -71.30 4.93
N ALA A 9 -10.74 -71.34 4.09
CA ALA A 9 -11.03 -70.22 3.16
C ALA A 9 -11.49 -68.94 3.88
N ALA A 10 -12.25 -69.08 4.99
CA ALA A 10 -12.67 -67.92 5.81
C ALA A 10 -11.51 -67.32 6.61
N ALA A 11 -10.57 -68.12 7.11
CA ALA A 11 -9.35 -67.62 7.80
C ALA A 11 -8.37 -66.93 6.83
N GLY A 12 -8.24 -67.43 5.59
CA GLY A 12 -7.43 -66.80 4.56
C GLY A 12 -7.99 -65.44 4.11
N ALA A 13 -9.31 -65.32 3.98
CA ALA A 13 -9.95 -64.02 3.61
C ALA A 13 -9.84 -62.99 4.72
N ALA A 14 -9.91 -63.41 6.02
CA ALA A 14 -9.72 -62.50 7.14
C ALA A 14 -8.28 -61.97 7.26
N ILE A 15 -7.29 -62.81 6.98
CA ILE A 15 -5.87 -62.40 6.98
C ILE A 15 -5.55 -61.46 5.82
N VAL A 16 -6.12 -61.66 4.63
CA VAL A 16 -5.95 -60.77 3.50
C VAL A 16 -6.64 -59.42 3.74
N CYS A 17 -7.80 -59.36 4.37
CA CYS A 17 -8.45 -58.12 4.75
C CYS A 17 -7.69 -57.35 5.84
N CYS A 18 -7.05 -58.04 6.81
CA CYS A 18 -6.25 -57.37 7.82
C CYS A 18 -4.91 -56.85 7.28
N VAL A 19 -4.32 -57.49 6.28
CA VAL A 19 -3.07 -56.99 5.64
C VAL A 19 -3.32 -55.80 4.72
N THR A 20 -4.52 -55.70 4.13
CA THR A 20 -4.87 -54.51 3.29
C THR A 20 -5.26 -53.28 4.09
N MET A 21 -5.64 -53.39 5.39
CA MET A 21 -5.92 -52.21 6.25
C MET A 21 -4.69 -51.65 6.95
N THR A 22 -3.54 -52.35 6.95
CA THR A 22 -2.27 -51.83 7.50
C THR A 22 -1.41 -51.16 6.45
N ALA A 23 -1.82 -51.12 5.18
CA ALA A 23 -1.07 -50.46 4.12
C ALA A 23 -1.32 -48.92 4.02
N CYS A 24 -2.11 -48.32 4.92
CA CYS A 24 -2.36 -46.87 4.97
C CYS A 24 -1.60 -46.13 6.08
N SER A 25 -0.70 -46.79 6.81
CA SER A 25 0.27 -46.09 7.64
C SER A 25 1.65 -46.14 6.96
N SER A 26 1.83 -45.26 6.00
CA SER A 26 3.12 -44.97 5.42
C SER A 26 4.06 -44.50 6.54
N PRO A 27 5.22 -45.15 6.79
CA PRO A 27 6.19 -44.68 7.79
C PRO A 27 6.97 -43.45 7.31
N PHE A 28 6.63 -42.92 6.17
CA PHE A 28 7.09 -41.59 5.71
C PHE A 28 6.03 -40.58 6.13
N GLY A 29 6.13 -40.13 7.38
CA GLY A 29 5.39 -38.97 7.84
C GLY A 29 5.60 -37.83 6.86
N LEU A 30 4.53 -37.27 6.35
CA LEU A 30 4.60 -35.96 5.69
C LEU A 30 5.31 -35.04 6.70
N PRO A 31 6.29 -34.24 6.27
CA PRO A 31 6.97 -33.33 7.16
C PRO A 31 5.93 -32.42 7.80
N ILE A 32 5.78 -32.54 9.12
CA ILE A 32 4.84 -31.74 9.93
C ILE A 32 5.41 -30.33 10.14
N SER A 33 6.59 -30.05 9.63
CA SER A 33 7.27 -28.76 9.64
C SER A 33 7.87 -28.46 8.26
N GLY A 34 7.04 -28.05 7.35
CA GLY A 34 7.41 -27.24 6.19
C GLY A 34 6.83 -25.86 6.44
N SER A 35 7.59 -24.80 6.14
CA SER A 35 7.01 -23.48 5.99
C SER A 35 5.78 -23.64 5.11
N VAL A 36 4.60 -23.26 5.59
CA VAL A 36 3.44 -23.05 4.73
C VAL A 36 3.85 -21.86 3.87
N GLN A 37 4.43 -22.13 2.72
CA GLN A 37 4.43 -21.15 1.67
C GLN A 37 2.96 -20.96 1.36
N THR A 38 2.40 -19.86 1.84
CA THR A 38 1.22 -19.29 1.21
C THR A 38 1.63 -19.10 -0.22
N LEU A 39 1.15 -19.97 -1.10
CA LEU A 39 1.20 -19.70 -2.54
C LEU A 39 0.64 -18.29 -2.66
N ALA A 40 1.47 -17.36 -3.16
CA ALA A 40 0.98 -16.07 -3.57
C ALA A 40 -0.29 -16.34 -4.40
N PRO A 41 -1.36 -15.55 -4.26
CA PRO A 41 -2.56 -15.77 -5.04
C PRO A 41 -2.09 -15.90 -6.48
N VAL A 42 -2.30 -17.07 -7.08
CA VAL A 42 -2.13 -17.22 -8.52
C VAL A 42 -2.93 -16.07 -9.08
N GLU A 43 -2.26 -15.15 -9.75
CA GLU A 43 -2.93 -14.09 -10.48
C GLU A 43 -3.88 -14.85 -11.43
N GLN A 44 -5.13 -15.02 -10.99
CA GLN A 44 -6.15 -15.50 -11.92
C GLN A 44 -6.02 -14.50 -13.04
N GLN A 45 -5.62 -14.96 -14.21
CA GLN A 45 -5.81 -14.21 -15.44
C GLN A 45 -7.32 -14.01 -15.52
N THR A 46 -7.82 -13.04 -14.76
CA THR A 46 -9.17 -12.53 -14.94
C THR A 46 -9.20 -12.15 -16.40
N GLN A 47 -10.03 -12.84 -17.16
CA GLN A 47 -10.27 -12.50 -18.56
C GLN A 47 -10.68 -11.03 -18.55
N ARG A 48 -9.70 -10.17 -18.87
CA ARG A 48 -9.96 -8.72 -18.88
C ARG A 48 -10.96 -8.46 -19.96
N VAL A 49 -12.09 -7.90 -19.58
CA VAL A 49 -13.10 -7.47 -20.55
C VAL A 49 -12.51 -6.23 -21.22
N TYR A 50 -12.02 -6.40 -22.44
CA TYR A 50 -11.59 -5.28 -23.26
C TYR A 50 -12.81 -4.50 -23.71
N THR A 51 -12.92 -3.27 -23.29
CA THR A 51 -13.92 -2.33 -23.82
C THR A 51 -13.58 -2.01 -25.28
N ASN A 52 -14.54 -2.19 -26.16
CA ASN A 52 -14.44 -1.77 -27.57
C ASN A 52 -15.39 -0.59 -27.80
N PRO A 53 -14.97 0.65 -27.46
CA PRO A 53 -15.81 1.83 -27.58
C PRO A 53 -16.10 2.12 -29.06
N GLN A 54 -17.25 2.74 -29.29
CA GLN A 54 -17.61 3.22 -30.62
C GLN A 54 -17.08 4.64 -30.81
N GLY A 55 -16.67 4.98 -32.03
CA GLY A 55 -16.33 6.35 -32.41
C GLY A 55 -17.56 7.28 -32.40
N PRO A 56 -17.37 8.59 -32.65
CA PRO A 56 -18.46 9.57 -32.66
C PRO A 56 -19.47 9.26 -33.77
N ALA A 57 -20.76 9.19 -33.39
CA ALA A 57 -21.83 9.02 -34.35
C ALA A 57 -22.03 10.31 -35.18
N ASP A 58 -22.54 10.16 -36.41
CA ASP A 58 -22.93 11.28 -37.24
C ASP A 58 -24.02 12.11 -36.56
N ASP A 59 -23.93 13.43 -36.69
CA ASP A 59 -24.88 14.41 -36.11
C ASP A 59 -25.06 14.33 -34.58
N ALA A 60 -24.14 13.67 -33.87
CA ALA A 60 -24.15 13.55 -32.40
C ALA A 60 -24.17 14.94 -31.75
N GLN A 61 -24.98 15.07 -30.69
CA GLN A 61 -25.06 16.29 -29.88
C GLN A 61 -23.75 16.51 -29.09
N PRO A 62 -23.39 17.74 -28.74
CA PRO A 62 -22.12 18.05 -28.05
C PRO A 62 -21.89 17.25 -26.78
N GLU A 63 -22.93 17.07 -25.95
CA GLU A 63 -22.84 16.29 -24.72
C GLU A 63 -22.58 14.80 -25.02
N THR A 64 -23.17 14.27 -26.11
CA THR A 64 -22.93 12.88 -26.55
C THR A 64 -21.50 12.70 -27.06
N ILE A 65 -20.90 13.71 -27.72
CA ILE A 65 -19.49 13.71 -28.11
C ILE A 65 -18.59 13.62 -26.88
N VAL A 66 -18.81 14.44 -25.85
CA VAL A 66 -17.99 14.41 -24.63
C VAL A 66 -18.22 13.12 -23.86
N LYS A 67 -19.46 12.63 -23.77
CA LYS A 67 -19.76 11.33 -23.15
C LYS A 67 -19.05 10.18 -23.87
N GLY A 68 -19.12 10.11 -25.21
CA GLY A 68 -18.42 9.10 -25.99
C GLY A 68 -16.89 9.15 -25.83
N PHE A 69 -16.32 10.36 -25.64
CA PHE A 69 -14.93 10.54 -25.30
C PHE A 69 -14.58 9.91 -23.94
N TYR A 70 -15.42 10.11 -22.91
CA TYR A 70 -15.28 9.47 -21.59
C TYR A 70 -15.36 7.95 -21.70
N ASP A 71 -16.33 7.43 -22.45
CA ASP A 71 -16.55 6.00 -22.65
C ASP A 71 -15.34 5.34 -23.40
N ALA A 72 -14.56 6.13 -24.18
CA ALA A 72 -13.39 5.66 -24.90
C ALA A 72 -12.05 5.75 -24.15
N MET A 73 -11.96 6.55 -23.07
CA MET A 73 -10.72 6.73 -22.31
C MET A 73 -10.20 5.43 -21.68
N PRO A 74 -11.04 4.59 -21.02
CA PRO A 74 -10.57 3.33 -20.42
C PRO A 74 -9.90 2.39 -21.42
N ALA A 75 -10.46 2.26 -22.63
CA ALA A 75 -9.84 1.46 -23.69
C ALA A 75 -8.47 2.03 -24.13
N GLY A 76 -8.33 3.37 -24.11
CA GLY A 76 -7.08 4.06 -24.41
C GLY A 76 -5.97 3.70 -23.45
N VAL A 77 -6.26 3.75 -22.16
CA VAL A 77 -5.34 3.35 -21.08
C VAL A 77 -5.02 1.86 -21.17
N GLN A 78 -6.03 1.02 -21.41
CA GLN A 78 -5.90 -0.43 -21.33
C GLN A 78 -5.15 -1.03 -22.53
N SER A 79 -5.45 -0.60 -23.76
CA SER A 79 -5.05 -1.37 -24.95
C SER A 79 -4.84 -0.58 -26.24
N ASP A 80 -5.74 0.35 -26.62
CA ASP A 80 -5.75 0.92 -27.98
C ASP A 80 -4.89 2.19 -28.17
N GLY A 81 -4.26 2.68 -27.10
CA GLY A 81 -3.42 3.89 -27.15
C GLY A 81 -4.23 5.15 -27.48
N TYR A 82 -5.48 5.20 -27.05
CA TYR A 82 -6.42 6.31 -27.27
C TYR A 82 -6.87 6.50 -28.72
N ARG A 83 -6.76 5.49 -29.55
CA ARG A 83 -7.13 5.58 -30.98
C ARG A 83 -8.57 6.04 -31.12
N VAL A 84 -9.53 5.38 -30.47
CA VAL A 84 -10.95 5.75 -30.56
C VAL A 84 -11.23 7.08 -29.86
N ALA A 85 -10.64 7.34 -28.69
CA ALA A 85 -10.81 8.60 -27.97
C ALA A 85 -10.39 9.79 -28.84
N ARG A 86 -9.32 9.67 -29.63
CA ARG A 86 -8.86 10.73 -30.53
C ARG A 86 -9.83 11.05 -31.66
N GLU A 87 -10.74 10.15 -32.04
CA GLU A 87 -11.77 10.41 -33.07
C GLU A 87 -12.81 11.46 -32.62
N PHE A 88 -12.98 11.68 -31.31
CA PHE A 88 -13.82 12.72 -30.73
C PHE A 88 -13.18 14.10 -30.74
N LEU A 89 -11.87 14.20 -31.03
CA LEU A 89 -11.09 15.43 -31.00
C LEU A 89 -10.96 16.04 -32.42
N THR A 90 -10.71 17.35 -32.48
CA THR A 90 -10.21 17.95 -33.72
C THR A 90 -8.79 17.48 -33.99
N GLY A 91 -8.32 17.58 -35.26
CA GLY A 91 -6.96 17.14 -35.60
C GLY A 91 -5.87 17.83 -34.74
N SER A 92 -6.02 19.12 -34.43
CA SER A 92 -5.07 19.87 -33.59
C SER A 92 -5.14 19.42 -32.13
N ALA A 93 -6.34 19.22 -31.58
CA ALA A 93 -6.51 18.71 -30.22
C ALA A 93 -6.00 17.27 -30.09
N SER A 94 -6.31 16.41 -31.09
CA SER A 94 -5.82 15.03 -31.15
C SER A 94 -4.29 14.95 -31.18
N ALA A 95 -3.62 15.84 -31.90
CA ALA A 95 -2.16 15.85 -31.97
C ALA A 95 -1.51 16.37 -30.67
N GLY A 96 -2.13 17.32 -29.98
CA GLY A 96 -1.58 17.93 -28.77
C GLY A 96 -1.96 17.23 -27.45
N TRP A 97 -3.05 16.46 -27.43
CA TRP A 97 -3.53 15.82 -26.21
C TRP A 97 -2.70 14.59 -25.82
N ASN A 98 -2.22 14.58 -24.57
CA ASN A 98 -1.52 13.46 -23.93
C ASN A 98 -2.40 12.82 -22.86
N GLY A 99 -2.97 11.65 -23.17
CA GLY A 99 -3.82 10.90 -22.22
C GLY A 99 -3.05 10.22 -21.08
N ASP A 100 -1.75 9.99 -21.27
CA ASP A 100 -0.91 9.31 -20.25
C ASP A 100 -0.30 10.30 -19.22
N SER A 101 -0.60 11.61 -19.29
CA SER A 101 0.00 12.60 -18.39
C SER A 101 -0.57 12.59 -16.98
N SER A 102 -1.83 12.22 -16.82
CA SER A 102 -2.53 12.15 -15.53
C SER A 102 -3.85 11.38 -15.66
N ALA A 103 -4.44 10.99 -14.53
CA ALA A 103 -5.81 10.51 -14.50
C ALA A 103 -6.58 11.21 -13.37
N LEU A 104 -7.81 11.65 -13.67
CA LEU A 104 -8.77 12.12 -12.69
C LEU A 104 -9.77 10.98 -12.43
N VAL A 105 -9.88 10.55 -11.16
CA VAL A 105 -10.73 9.43 -10.77
C VAL A 105 -12.02 9.96 -10.12
N TYR A 106 -13.17 9.53 -10.64
CA TYR A 106 -14.46 9.99 -10.15
C TYR A 106 -15.38 8.84 -9.71
N SER A 107 -16.29 9.13 -8.79
CA SER A 107 -17.38 8.25 -8.38
C SER A 107 -18.74 8.77 -8.89
N GLY A 108 -19.73 7.90 -8.93
CA GLY A 108 -21.08 8.27 -9.35
C GLY A 108 -21.23 8.50 -10.85
N THR A 109 -22.23 9.27 -11.25
CA THR A 109 -22.57 9.54 -12.65
C THR A 109 -22.19 10.96 -13.03
N PRO A 110 -21.39 11.17 -14.09
CA PRO A 110 -21.05 12.50 -14.60
C PRO A 110 -22.28 13.25 -15.11
N ASP A 111 -22.35 14.55 -14.86
CA ASP A 111 -23.41 15.44 -15.38
C ASP A 111 -22.83 16.36 -16.44
N PHE A 112 -23.31 16.22 -17.69
CA PHE A 112 -22.82 16.93 -18.87
C PHE A 112 -23.73 18.14 -19.16
N ARG A 113 -23.21 19.35 -18.95
CA ARG A 113 -23.97 20.60 -19.09
C ARG A 113 -23.43 21.49 -20.20
N ARG A 114 -24.30 21.85 -21.13
CA ARG A 114 -23.96 22.81 -22.19
C ARG A 114 -23.91 24.22 -21.64
N ARG A 115 -22.88 24.97 -22.03
CA ARG A 115 -22.73 26.39 -21.76
C ARG A 115 -22.36 27.16 -23.06
N ALA A 116 -22.80 28.40 -23.15
CA ALA A 116 -22.34 29.26 -24.23
C ALA A 116 -20.85 29.52 -24.13
N ASN A 117 -20.14 29.43 -25.24
CA ASN A 117 -18.77 29.89 -25.32
C ASN A 117 -18.78 31.40 -25.55
N THR A 118 -18.21 32.15 -24.62
CA THR A 118 -18.10 33.62 -24.72
C THR A 118 -16.88 34.09 -25.54
N MET A 119 -15.98 33.16 -25.86
CA MET A 119 -14.84 33.44 -26.73
C MET A 119 -15.27 33.43 -28.21
N SER A 120 -14.52 34.12 -29.05
CA SER A 120 -14.75 34.17 -30.51
C SER A 120 -14.69 32.75 -31.10
N THR A 121 -15.63 32.43 -31.99
CA THR A 121 -15.65 31.16 -32.71
C THR A 121 -14.40 31.08 -33.59
N PRO A 122 -13.60 29.99 -33.51
CA PRO A 122 -12.40 29.85 -34.34
C PRO A 122 -12.70 29.90 -35.84
N GLN A 123 -11.76 30.41 -36.62
CA GLN A 123 -11.90 30.51 -38.08
C GLN A 123 -12.19 29.14 -38.71
N GLY A 124 -13.21 29.10 -39.59
CA GLY A 124 -13.64 27.88 -40.25
C GLY A 124 -14.55 26.93 -39.41
N ALA A 125 -14.97 27.38 -38.22
CA ALA A 125 -16.01 26.69 -37.44
C ALA A 125 -17.37 27.39 -37.66
N GLU A 126 -18.44 26.57 -37.73
CA GLU A 126 -19.83 27.04 -37.86
C GLU A 126 -20.35 27.59 -36.53
N SER A 127 -19.95 26.97 -35.42
CA SER A 127 -20.31 27.35 -34.05
C SER A 127 -19.31 26.79 -33.04
N SER A 128 -19.33 27.38 -31.84
CA SER A 128 -18.52 26.92 -30.69
C SER A 128 -19.34 26.97 -29.43
N LEU A 129 -19.13 26.00 -28.54
CA LEU A 129 -19.75 25.94 -27.22
C LEU A 129 -18.85 25.20 -26.22
N ILE A 130 -19.23 25.26 -24.94
CA ILE A 130 -18.57 24.54 -23.86
C ILE A 130 -19.51 23.44 -23.35
N VAL A 131 -19.01 22.23 -23.19
CA VAL A 131 -19.63 21.22 -22.34
C VAL A 131 -18.83 21.15 -21.05
N GLU A 132 -19.45 21.53 -19.94
CA GLU A 132 -18.90 21.43 -18.60
C GLU A 132 -19.39 20.11 -18.01
N VAL A 133 -18.45 19.25 -17.61
CA VAL A 133 -18.75 17.99 -16.93
C VAL A 133 -18.59 18.17 -15.43
N GLN A 134 -19.64 17.90 -14.66
CA GLN A 134 -19.61 17.95 -13.21
C GLN A 134 -19.38 16.55 -12.65
N LEU A 135 -18.35 16.40 -11.81
CA LEU A 135 -17.84 15.12 -11.33
C LEU A 135 -17.63 15.15 -9.82
N GLN A 136 -17.96 14.06 -9.16
CA GLN A 136 -17.51 13.80 -7.79
C GLN A 136 -16.13 13.13 -7.85
N VAL A 137 -15.08 13.93 -7.78
CA VAL A 137 -13.69 13.45 -7.84
C VAL A 137 -13.31 12.83 -6.50
N VAL A 138 -12.70 11.64 -6.53
CA VAL A 138 -12.24 10.89 -5.35
C VAL A 138 -10.73 10.74 -5.31
N GLY A 139 -10.04 11.07 -6.38
CA GLY A 139 -8.57 11.07 -6.44
C GLY A 139 -8.03 11.43 -7.80
N SER A 140 -6.72 11.58 -7.85
CA SER A 140 -5.98 11.85 -9.07
C SER A 140 -4.70 11.01 -9.13
N LEU A 141 -4.23 10.76 -10.35
CA LEU A 141 -2.99 10.06 -10.63
C LEU A 141 -2.09 10.99 -11.44
N ASP A 142 -0.86 11.16 -11.02
CA ASP A 142 0.14 11.93 -11.77
C ASP A 142 0.81 11.08 -12.87
N SER A 143 1.74 11.70 -13.63
CA SER A 143 2.49 11.04 -14.69
C SER A 143 3.43 9.94 -14.20
N HIS A 144 3.75 9.92 -12.91
CA HIS A 144 4.58 8.90 -12.25
C HIS A 144 3.78 7.77 -11.61
N GLY A 145 2.44 7.80 -11.74
CA GLY A 145 1.56 6.80 -11.17
C GLY A 145 1.33 6.94 -9.66
N VAL A 146 1.60 8.11 -9.08
CA VAL A 146 1.28 8.39 -7.67
C VAL A 146 -0.19 8.76 -7.56
N TYR A 147 -0.91 7.99 -6.74
CA TYR A 147 -2.32 8.26 -6.45
C TYR A 147 -2.45 9.24 -5.28
N THR A 148 -3.20 10.32 -5.49
CA THR A 148 -3.55 11.29 -4.46
C THR A 148 -5.06 11.28 -4.24
N PRO A 149 -5.56 10.88 -3.06
CA PRO A 149 -6.97 10.90 -2.75
C PRO A 149 -7.49 12.34 -2.63
N THR A 150 -8.76 12.54 -2.96
CA THR A 150 -9.44 13.84 -2.89
C THR A 150 -10.73 13.69 -2.10
N ASP A 151 -11.07 14.70 -1.30
CA ASP A 151 -12.36 14.74 -0.61
C ASP A 151 -13.51 14.79 -1.63
N SER A 152 -14.31 13.74 -1.64
CA SER A 152 -15.44 13.57 -2.55
C SER A 152 -16.63 14.50 -2.27
N SER A 153 -16.59 15.31 -1.23
CA SER A 153 -17.65 16.30 -0.92
C SER A 153 -17.70 17.43 -1.95
N THR A 154 -16.60 17.67 -2.67
CA THR A 154 -16.50 18.76 -3.65
C THR A 154 -16.75 18.28 -5.07
N ILE A 155 -17.72 18.94 -5.75
CA ILE A 155 -17.97 18.70 -7.18
C ILE A 155 -16.95 19.45 -8.02
N SER A 156 -16.15 18.73 -8.76
CA SER A 156 -15.21 19.29 -9.75
C SER A 156 -15.91 19.55 -11.08
N LYS A 157 -15.44 20.56 -11.81
CA LYS A 157 -15.98 20.98 -13.12
C LYS A 157 -14.88 20.91 -14.15
N VAL A 158 -15.05 20.03 -15.13
CA VAL A 158 -14.11 19.84 -16.23
C VAL A 158 -14.70 20.41 -17.52
N PRO A 159 -14.14 21.52 -18.08
CA PRO A 159 -14.66 22.14 -19.29
C PRO A 159 -14.05 21.51 -20.55
N TYR A 160 -14.88 21.31 -21.57
CA TYR A 160 -14.51 20.90 -22.92
C TYR A 160 -15.02 21.95 -23.91
N ILE A 161 -14.15 22.50 -24.74
CA ILE A 161 -14.55 23.41 -25.81
C ILE A 161 -14.77 22.59 -27.07
N LEU A 162 -15.98 22.68 -27.63
CA LEU A 162 -16.35 22.01 -28.87
C LEU A 162 -16.57 23.02 -29.97
N ILE A 163 -16.21 22.63 -31.18
CA ILE A 163 -16.51 23.36 -32.41
C ILE A 163 -17.28 22.45 -33.38
N LYS A 164 -18.14 23.08 -34.18
CA LYS A 164 -18.85 22.41 -35.27
C LYS A 164 -18.17 22.74 -36.60
N ARG A 165 -17.83 21.69 -37.36
CA ARG A 165 -17.28 21.79 -38.72
C ARG A 165 -17.93 20.75 -39.60
N SER A 166 -18.36 21.16 -40.80
CA SER A 166 -19.06 20.26 -41.75
C SER A 166 -20.22 19.50 -41.11
N GLY A 167 -21.00 20.21 -40.28
CA GLY A 167 -22.10 19.62 -39.55
C GLY A 167 -21.74 18.80 -38.29
N GLN A 168 -20.48 18.45 -38.09
CA GLN A 168 -20.04 17.54 -37.02
C GLN A 168 -19.40 18.27 -35.84
N TRP A 169 -19.77 17.92 -34.61
CA TRP A 169 -19.14 18.41 -33.40
C TRP A 169 -17.88 17.61 -33.06
N ARG A 170 -16.81 18.31 -32.65
CA ARG A 170 -15.56 17.73 -32.12
C ARG A 170 -15.00 18.59 -31.00
N ILE A 171 -14.32 17.97 -30.03
CA ILE A 171 -13.63 18.66 -28.96
C ILE A 171 -12.39 19.31 -29.54
N SER A 172 -12.26 20.63 -29.38
CA SER A 172 -11.16 21.44 -29.89
C SER A 172 -10.17 21.89 -28.82
N SER A 173 -10.59 21.87 -27.54
CA SER A 173 -9.72 22.17 -26.40
C SER A 173 -10.15 21.37 -25.19
N LEU A 174 -9.16 20.78 -24.53
CA LEU A 174 -9.29 19.98 -23.30
C LEU A 174 -7.93 19.97 -22.59
N GLU A 175 -7.93 19.63 -21.32
CA GLU A 175 -6.73 19.36 -20.54
C GLU A 175 -6.12 18.00 -20.90
N ASN A 176 -4.81 17.84 -20.66
CA ASN A 176 -4.14 16.56 -20.78
C ASN A 176 -4.60 15.59 -19.67
N GLY A 177 -4.39 14.30 -19.93
CA GLY A 177 -4.82 13.24 -19.02
C GLY A 177 -6.16 12.63 -19.39
N VAL A 178 -6.61 11.70 -18.57
CA VAL A 178 -7.88 10.99 -18.71
C VAL A 178 -8.79 11.22 -17.50
N VAL A 179 -10.10 11.06 -17.69
CA VAL A 179 -11.09 11.08 -16.62
C VAL A 179 -11.77 9.73 -16.57
N ILE A 180 -11.61 9.00 -15.48
CA ILE A 180 -11.97 7.58 -15.39
C ILE A 180 -12.80 7.33 -14.14
N SER A 181 -13.85 6.48 -14.25
CA SER A 181 -14.63 6.06 -13.10
C SER A 181 -13.83 5.18 -12.14
N THR A 182 -14.20 5.14 -10.86
CA THR A 182 -13.61 4.22 -9.88
C THR A 182 -13.74 2.76 -10.32
N ALA A 183 -14.84 2.40 -10.99
CA ALA A 183 -15.06 1.05 -11.50
C ALA A 183 -14.09 0.66 -12.62
N ASP A 184 -13.75 1.61 -13.50
CA ASP A 184 -12.80 1.36 -14.60
C ASP A 184 -11.36 1.47 -14.12
N PHE A 185 -11.07 2.32 -13.12
CA PHE A 185 -9.71 2.61 -12.66
C PHE A 185 -8.93 1.33 -12.31
N GLU A 186 -9.48 0.45 -11.48
CA GLU A 186 -8.85 -0.79 -11.07
C GLU A 186 -8.72 -1.83 -12.22
N GLN A 187 -9.52 -1.66 -13.29
CA GLN A 187 -9.45 -2.52 -14.46
C GLN A 187 -8.35 -2.10 -15.45
N VAL A 188 -8.07 -0.79 -15.56
CA VAL A 188 -7.14 -0.25 -16.55
C VAL A 188 -5.78 0.15 -15.98
N PHE A 189 -5.69 0.40 -14.67
CA PHE A 189 -4.43 0.59 -13.97
C PHE A 189 -4.10 -0.62 -13.09
N ARG A 190 -2.81 -0.89 -12.96
CA ARG A 190 -2.24 -1.91 -12.09
C ARG A 190 -1.47 -1.24 -10.96
N GLN A 191 -1.69 -1.70 -9.75
CA GLN A 191 -0.85 -1.36 -8.61
C GLN A 191 0.48 -2.12 -8.70
N VAL A 192 1.60 -1.42 -8.60
CA VAL A 192 2.95 -1.96 -8.70
C VAL A 192 3.79 -1.39 -7.57
N SER A 193 4.52 -2.24 -6.86
CA SER A 193 5.51 -1.80 -5.87
C SER A 193 6.84 -1.57 -6.56
N VAL A 194 7.23 -0.30 -6.71
CA VAL A 194 8.56 0.10 -7.19
C VAL A 194 9.52 0.03 -6.02
N TYR A 195 10.41 -0.96 -6.00
CA TYR A 195 11.32 -1.13 -4.89
C TYR A 195 12.52 -0.19 -4.99
N GLN A 196 12.76 0.53 -3.91
CA GLN A 196 13.87 1.46 -3.72
C GLN A 196 14.78 0.99 -2.57
N VAL A 197 15.97 1.57 -2.47
CA VAL A 197 16.92 1.26 -1.40
C VAL A 197 17.12 2.51 -0.54
N SER A 198 17.09 2.33 0.79
CA SER A 198 17.33 3.40 1.76
C SER A 198 18.74 3.98 1.64
N THR A 199 18.94 5.20 2.14
CA THR A 199 20.27 5.84 2.25
C THR A 199 21.28 4.97 2.99
N SER A 200 20.83 4.19 3.98
CA SER A 200 21.68 3.22 4.71
C SER A 200 22.18 2.06 3.83
N GLY A 201 21.53 1.79 2.69
CA GLY A 201 21.81 0.60 1.86
C GLY A 201 21.30 -0.72 2.43
N LYS A 202 20.51 -0.71 3.53
CA LYS A 202 20.14 -1.91 4.29
C LYS A 202 18.64 -2.24 4.27
N GLN A 203 17.79 -1.32 3.82
CA GLN A 203 16.36 -1.52 3.73
C GLN A 203 15.87 -1.37 2.29
N LEU A 204 14.90 -2.20 1.93
CA LEU A 204 14.08 -2.03 0.73
C LEU A 204 12.83 -1.25 1.10
N ILE A 205 12.52 -0.23 0.33
CA ILE A 205 11.36 0.65 0.53
C ILE A 205 10.43 0.45 -0.66
N PRO A 206 9.23 -0.10 -0.47
CA PRO A 206 8.25 -0.18 -1.54
C PRO A 206 7.58 1.19 -1.75
N ASP A 207 7.67 1.68 -2.97
CA ASP A 207 7.00 2.89 -3.45
C ASP A 207 5.87 2.46 -4.39
N VAL A 208 4.62 2.59 -3.92
CA VAL A 208 3.45 2.08 -4.63
C VAL A 208 3.03 3.02 -5.74
N ARG A 209 2.89 2.48 -6.95
CA ARG A 209 2.50 3.20 -8.17
C ARG A 209 1.30 2.53 -8.85
N TRP A 210 0.50 3.33 -9.52
CA TRP A 210 -0.60 2.86 -10.36
C TRP A 210 -0.20 3.07 -11.83
N LEU A 211 0.09 2.00 -12.52
CA LEU A 211 0.63 2.03 -13.88
C LEU A 211 -0.37 1.41 -14.85
N SER A 212 -0.44 1.95 -16.06
CA SER A 212 -1.33 1.44 -17.12
C SER A 212 -1.02 -0.01 -17.44
N TRP A 213 -2.01 -0.86 -17.43
CA TRP A 213 -1.85 -2.28 -17.78
C TRP A 213 -1.20 -2.51 -19.15
N ARG A 214 -1.39 -1.60 -20.07
CA ARG A 214 -0.84 -1.68 -21.44
C ARG A 214 0.69 -1.77 -21.46
N ASN A 215 1.36 -0.98 -20.63
CA ASN A 215 2.82 -0.83 -20.64
C ASN A 215 3.44 -0.71 -19.23
N TRP A 216 2.76 -1.28 -18.20
CA TRP A 216 3.19 -1.14 -16.81
C TRP A 216 4.65 -1.53 -16.56
N ARG A 217 5.18 -2.55 -17.29
CA ARG A 217 6.58 -2.96 -17.12
C ARG A 217 7.56 -1.89 -17.57
N THR A 218 7.28 -1.25 -18.71
CA THR A 218 8.08 -0.14 -19.21
C THR A 218 8.06 1.04 -18.25
N GLN A 219 6.86 1.41 -17.79
CA GLN A 219 6.69 2.48 -16.80
C GLN A 219 7.39 2.12 -15.48
N ALA A 220 7.22 0.92 -14.95
CA ALA A 220 7.83 0.48 -13.70
C ALA A 220 9.37 0.51 -13.74
N VAL A 221 9.99 0.07 -14.83
CA VAL A 221 11.45 0.24 -15.00
C VAL A 221 11.82 1.71 -15.07
N GLY A 222 11.02 2.54 -15.74
CA GLY A 222 11.20 3.99 -15.76
C GLY A 222 11.20 4.58 -14.34
N GLU A 223 10.25 4.18 -13.50
CA GLU A 223 10.16 4.65 -12.10
C GLU A 223 11.31 4.13 -11.21
N VAL A 224 11.81 2.90 -11.44
CA VAL A 224 13.05 2.43 -10.77
C VAL A 224 14.24 3.32 -11.11
N LEU A 225 14.29 3.86 -12.32
CA LEU A 225 15.38 4.71 -12.82
C LEU A 225 15.17 6.21 -12.56
N SER A 226 13.97 6.63 -12.12
CA SER A 226 13.63 8.03 -11.85
C SER A 226 14.19 8.52 -10.51
N ASP A 227 14.12 9.83 -10.32
CA ASP A 227 14.42 10.46 -9.04
C ASP A 227 13.38 10.09 -7.97
N ALA A 228 13.77 10.22 -6.70
CA ALA A 228 12.88 9.98 -5.58
C ALA A 228 11.67 10.95 -5.61
N PRO A 229 10.46 10.49 -5.26
CA PRO A 229 9.35 11.39 -5.03
C PRO A 229 9.66 12.30 -3.83
N SER A 230 9.07 13.50 -3.79
CA SER A 230 9.38 14.52 -2.77
C SER A 230 9.23 14.02 -1.32
N TRP A 231 8.26 13.14 -1.07
CA TRP A 231 8.00 12.58 0.26
C TRP A 231 9.02 11.51 0.71
N LEU A 232 9.90 11.04 -0.21
CA LEU A 232 11.03 10.14 0.06
C LEU A 232 12.39 10.82 -0.22
N GLU A 233 12.40 12.12 -0.49
CA GLU A 233 13.64 12.86 -0.69
C GLU A 233 14.51 12.81 0.59
N GLY A 234 15.80 12.50 0.42
CA GLY A 234 16.74 12.28 1.53
C GLY A 234 16.65 10.92 2.21
N VAL A 235 15.64 10.11 1.89
CA VAL A 235 15.44 8.77 2.44
C VAL A 235 16.01 7.69 1.52
N LEU A 236 15.87 7.87 0.22
CA LEU A 236 16.37 6.92 -0.76
C LEU A 236 17.85 7.16 -1.04
N ARG A 237 18.59 6.08 -1.18
CA ARG A 237 19.96 6.13 -1.70
C ARG A 237 19.90 6.71 -3.09
N GLY A 238 20.47 7.89 -3.25
CA GLY A 238 20.54 8.54 -4.54
C GLY A 238 21.11 7.57 -5.57
N THR A 239 20.39 7.39 -6.65
CA THR A 239 20.77 6.37 -7.63
C THR A 239 22.02 6.76 -8.39
N GLY A 240 22.43 8.04 -8.35
CA GLY A 240 23.51 8.56 -9.19
C GLY A 240 23.24 8.33 -10.70
N LEU A 241 21.98 8.03 -11.05
CA LEU A 241 21.60 7.36 -12.28
C LEU A 241 20.83 8.21 -13.31
N PRO A 242 20.84 9.54 -13.31
CA PRO A 242 20.11 10.31 -14.34
C PRO A 242 20.59 9.97 -15.78
N THR A 243 21.71 9.27 -15.89
CA THR A 243 22.28 8.81 -17.16
C THR A 243 21.79 7.43 -17.60
N ILE A 244 21.21 6.62 -16.69
CA ILE A 244 20.69 5.28 -17.03
C ILE A 244 19.24 5.40 -17.46
N LYS A 245 18.96 4.89 -18.64
CA LYS A 245 17.62 4.90 -19.26
C LYS A 245 17.38 3.60 -20.00
N LEU A 246 16.13 3.29 -20.28
CA LEU A 246 15.80 2.28 -21.27
C LEU A 246 16.42 2.66 -22.62
N ALA A 247 17.15 1.74 -23.24
CA ALA A 247 17.70 1.91 -24.59
C ALA A 247 16.61 1.77 -25.66
N VAL A 248 15.54 1.02 -25.33
CA VAL A 248 14.33 0.87 -26.14
C VAL A 248 13.16 1.17 -25.23
N ASP A 249 12.25 2.04 -25.66
CA ASP A 249 11.08 2.46 -24.88
C ASP A 249 10.00 1.36 -24.83
N SER A 250 10.41 0.17 -24.43
CA SER A 250 9.56 -1.01 -24.32
C SER A 250 10.26 -2.10 -23.51
N VAL A 251 9.50 -2.77 -22.64
CA VAL A 251 9.92 -3.95 -21.86
C VAL A 251 9.02 -5.13 -22.24
N PRO A 252 9.37 -5.85 -23.34
CA PRO A 252 8.57 -6.98 -23.83
C PRO A 252 8.76 -8.23 -22.99
N VAL A 253 7.74 -9.10 -23.04
CA VAL A 253 7.84 -10.48 -22.55
C VAL A 253 7.89 -11.41 -23.76
N LYS A 254 8.98 -12.18 -23.91
CA LYS A 254 9.16 -13.15 -24.99
C LYS A 254 9.52 -14.52 -24.39
N ASN A 255 8.79 -15.55 -24.75
CA ASN A 255 9.03 -16.90 -24.26
C ASN A 255 9.19 -17.00 -22.74
N ASN A 256 8.32 -16.31 -22.00
CA ASN A 256 8.35 -16.21 -20.54
C ASN A 256 9.60 -15.51 -19.96
N VAL A 257 10.26 -14.67 -20.76
CA VAL A 257 11.41 -13.84 -20.33
C VAL A 257 11.02 -12.38 -20.49
N VAL A 258 11.14 -11.61 -19.43
CA VAL A 258 11.05 -10.13 -19.45
C VAL A 258 12.39 -9.59 -19.92
N GLU A 259 12.42 -8.93 -21.09
CA GLU A 259 13.64 -8.37 -21.69
C GLU A 259 13.74 -6.87 -21.39
N ILE A 260 14.81 -6.46 -20.72
CA ILE A 260 15.09 -5.06 -20.35
C ILE A 260 16.43 -4.66 -20.97
N HIS A 261 16.38 -3.67 -21.82
CA HIS A 261 17.55 -3.13 -22.50
C HIS A 261 17.85 -1.73 -21.94
N LEU A 262 18.91 -1.62 -21.17
CA LEU A 262 19.42 -0.35 -20.64
C LEU A 262 20.50 0.23 -21.58
N ASN A 263 20.69 1.53 -21.51
CA ASN A 263 21.78 2.20 -22.23
C ASN A 263 23.14 1.89 -21.57
N SER A 264 24.22 2.40 -22.16
CA SER A 264 25.60 2.21 -21.69
C SER A 264 25.87 2.79 -20.28
N GLY A 265 24.96 3.61 -19.73
CA GLY A 265 25.11 4.19 -18.39
C GLY A 265 25.30 3.14 -17.29
N ILE A 266 24.71 1.95 -17.41
CA ILE A 266 24.87 0.86 -16.45
C ILE A 266 26.33 0.38 -16.35
N ASN A 267 27.13 0.53 -17.41
CA ASN A 267 28.54 0.11 -17.43
C ASN A 267 29.42 1.01 -16.52
N ALA A 268 28.97 2.23 -16.22
CA ALA A 268 29.69 3.17 -15.36
C ALA A 268 29.48 2.88 -13.86
N LEU A 269 28.48 2.06 -13.51
CA LEU A 269 28.25 1.65 -12.13
C LEU A 269 29.32 0.67 -11.63
N ASN A 270 29.68 0.79 -10.35
CA ASN A 270 30.45 -0.26 -9.69
C ASN A 270 29.62 -1.55 -9.51
N GLU A 271 30.23 -2.63 -9.04
CA GLU A 271 29.57 -3.94 -8.89
C GLU A 271 28.40 -3.89 -7.91
N GLU A 272 28.55 -3.22 -6.75
CA GLU A 272 27.52 -3.07 -5.73
C GLU A 272 26.31 -2.27 -6.26
N GLU A 273 26.56 -1.12 -6.84
CA GLU A 273 25.51 -0.26 -7.41
C GLU A 273 24.73 -0.96 -8.52
N ARG A 274 25.43 -1.69 -9.37
CA ARG A 274 24.82 -2.47 -10.45
C ARG A 274 23.99 -3.62 -9.89
N GLY A 275 24.51 -4.33 -8.89
CA GLY A 275 23.78 -5.39 -8.19
C GLY A 275 22.48 -4.86 -7.56
N LEU A 276 22.54 -3.74 -6.84
CA LEU A 276 21.38 -3.10 -6.26
C LEU A 276 20.33 -2.65 -7.31
N LEU A 277 20.78 -2.09 -8.44
CA LEU A 277 19.86 -1.71 -9.52
C LEU A 277 19.15 -2.92 -10.12
N VAL A 278 19.89 -3.98 -10.45
CA VAL A 278 19.30 -5.21 -11.01
C VAL A 278 18.33 -5.85 -10.00
N HIS A 279 18.68 -5.86 -8.72
CA HIS A 279 17.83 -6.37 -7.65
C HIS A 279 16.51 -5.59 -7.52
N ARG A 280 16.56 -4.25 -7.52
CA ARG A 280 15.38 -3.38 -7.51
C ARG A 280 14.47 -3.67 -8.70
N ILE A 281 15.04 -3.76 -9.91
CA ILE A 281 14.29 -4.09 -11.11
C ILE A 281 13.65 -5.47 -10.98
N ARG A 282 14.38 -6.48 -10.50
CA ARG A 282 13.89 -7.85 -10.32
C ARG A 282 12.70 -7.90 -9.38
N LEU A 283 12.80 -7.26 -8.21
CA LEU A 283 11.71 -7.20 -7.24
C LEU A 283 10.49 -6.47 -7.79
N THR A 284 10.70 -5.34 -8.48
CA THR A 284 9.63 -4.55 -9.10
C THR A 284 8.92 -5.33 -10.22
N MET A 285 9.67 -6.10 -11.04
CA MET A 285 9.08 -6.92 -12.11
C MET A 285 8.40 -8.18 -11.59
N GLY A 286 8.89 -8.75 -10.50
CA GLY A 286 8.37 -9.99 -9.93
C GLY A 286 7.07 -9.80 -9.18
N ASP A 287 6.77 -8.60 -8.70
CA ASP A 287 5.60 -8.32 -7.84
C ASP A 287 5.37 -9.44 -6.80
N GLY A 288 6.48 -9.97 -6.26
CA GLY A 288 6.48 -11.14 -5.38
C GLY A 288 6.31 -12.51 -6.05
N ASN A 289 6.09 -12.57 -7.36
CA ASN A 289 5.92 -13.81 -8.13
C ASN A 289 7.06 -14.03 -9.14
N ALA A 290 7.77 -15.14 -9.04
CA ALA A 290 8.87 -15.51 -9.93
C ALA A 290 8.40 -16.17 -11.25
N GLU A 291 7.27 -15.74 -11.83
CA GLU A 291 6.72 -16.38 -13.04
C GLU A 291 7.56 -16.13 -14.31
N TYR A 292 8.37 -15.07 -14.33
CA TYR A 292 9.14 -14.69 -15.51
C TYR A 292 10.65 -14.71 -15.22
N ALA A 293 11.40 -15.31 -16.11
CA ALA A 293 12.83 -15.09 -16.14
C ALA A 293 13.12 -13.64 -16.57
N LEU A 294 14.16 -13.05 -16.00
CA LEU A 294 14.55 -11.67 -16.28
C LEU A 294 15.85 -11.64 -17.08
N LYS A 295 15.87 -10.91 -18.18
CA LYS A 295 17.06 -10.64 -18.97
C LYS A 295 17.32 -9.14 -19.00
N ILE A 296 18.41 -8.71 -18.36
CA ILE A 296 18.82 -7.30 -18.31
C ILE A 296 20.11 -7.14 -19.07
N THR A 297 20.13 -6.28 -20.07
CA THR A 297 21.34 -5.98 -20.85
C THR A 297 21.61 -4.48 -20.85
N GLY A 298 22.90 -4.11 -20.95
CA GLY A 298 23.34 -2.74 -21.13
C GLY A 298 24.43 -2.68 -22.21
N ASP A 299 24.16 -2.01 -23.32
CA ASP A 299 25.07 -1.91 -24.47
C ASP A 299 25.60 -3.29 -24.93
N GLY A 300 24.70 -4.29 -24.97
CA GLY A 300 25.00 -5.67 -25.38
C GLY A 300 25.63 -6.57 -24.32
N VAL A 301 26.00 -6.05 -23.14
CA VAL A 301 26.51 -6.85 -22.02
C VAL A 301 25.33 -7.35 -21.19
N ASP A 302 25.38 -8.63 -20.78
CA ASP A 302 24.36 -9.25 -19.92
C ASP A 302 24.67 -9.00 -18.45
N TYR A 303 23.69 -8.45 -17.72
CA TYR A 303 23.73 -8.13 -16.29
C TYR A 303 22.67 -8.87 -15.48
N SER A 304 22.00 -9.86 -16.07
CA SER A 304 20.85 -10.56 -15.45
C SER A 304 21.16 -11.14 -14.07
N ASP A 305 22.38 -11.51 -13.79
CA ASP A 305 22.82 -12.11 -12.50
C ASP A 305 23.65 -11.15 -11.63
N ALA A 306 23.69 -9.85 -11.96
CA ALA A 306 24.51 -8.89 -11.22
C ALA A 306 24.09 -8.74 -9.74
N ASP A 307 22.86 -9.11 -9.39
CA ASP A 307 22.32 -9.08 -8.03
C ASP A 307 22.52 -10.36 -7.21
N ALA A 308 23.27 -11.36 -7.72
CA ALA A 308 23.47 -12.66 -7.04
C ALA A 308 24.03 -12.54 -5.61
N ASN A 309 24.79 -11.49 -5.32
CA ASN A 309 25.38 -11.22 -4.00
C ASN A 309 24.54 -10.25 -3.14
N VAL A 310 23.44 -9.69 -3.65
CA VAL A 310 22.58 -8.78 -2.90
C VAL A 310 21.70 -9.58 -1.95
N LYS A 311 21.78 -9.24 -0.65
CA LYS A 311 21.06 -9.94 0.44
C LYS A 311 19.84 -9.17 0.96
N LEU A 312 19.47 -8.07 0.32
CA LEU A 312 18.26 -7.35 0.71
C LEU A 312 17.03 -8.18 0.36
N THR A 313 16.10 -8.27 1.29
CA THR A 313 14.85 -9.02 1.13
C THR A 313 13.65 -8.15 1.49
N THR A 314 12.53 -8.42 0.84
CA THR A 314 11.23 -7.88 1.22
C THR A 314 10.61 -8.63 2.40
N GLU A 315 11.15 -9.81 2.76
CA GLU A 315 10.72 -10.52 3.95
C GLU A 315 11.21 -9.79 5.20
N GLN A 316 10.27 -9.17 5.90
CA GLN A 316 10.53 -8.58 7.21
C GLN A 316 10.30 -9.64 8.29
N PRO A 317 11.12 -9.66 9.35
CA PRO A 317 10.81 -10.46 10.53
C PRO A 317 9.38 -10.15 10.98
N THR A 318 8.56 -11.18 11.16
CA THR A 318 7.20 -10.96 11.63
C THR A 318 7.26 -10.71 13.13
N ALA A 319 7.06 -9.48 13.51
CA ALA A 319 6.95 -9.07 14.90
C ALA A 319 5.75 -9.72 15.59
N GLY A 320 5.89 -10.07 16.85
CA GLY A 320 4.80 -10.64 17.66
C GLY A 320 3.81 -9.58 18.08
N VAL A 321 2.54 -10.00 18.29
CA VAL A 321 1.57 -9.21 19.03
C VAL A 321 1.68 -9.55 20.52
N TYR A 322 1.69 -8.53 21.35
CA TYR A 322 1.75 -8.62 22.78
C TYR A 322 0.54 -7.94 23.42
N THR A 323 0.10 -8.49 24.56
CA THR A 323 -0.96 -7.88 25.38
C THR A 323 -0.46 -7.62 26.80
N LEU A 324 -0.97 -6.57 27.41
CA LEU A 324 -0.86 -6.31 28.83
C LEU A 324 -2.16 -6.79 29.48
N THR A 325 -2.09 -7.88 30.26
CA THR A 325 -3.26 -8.60 30.76
C THR A 325 -3.07 -8.92 32.25
N GLY A 326 -3.87 -8.30 33.13
CA GLY A 326 -3.82 -8.57 34.57
C GLY A 326 -2.43 -8.36 35.21
N GLY A 327 -1.68 -7.36 34.77
CA GLY A 327 -0.31 -7.08 35.21
C GLY A 327 0.76 -7.99 34.63
N HIS A 328 0.45 -8.71 33.54
CA HIS A 328 1.39 -9.59 32.85
C HIS A 328 1.51 -9.21 31.39
N ILE A 329 2.70 -9.40 30.83
CA ILE A 329 2.93 -9.29 29.38
C ILE A 329 2.78 -10.67 28.77
N VAL A 330 1.87 -10.80 27.81
CA VAL A 330 1.55 -12.04 27.13
C VAL A 330 1.85 -11.92 25.65
N SER A 331 2.66 -12.83 25.12
CA SER A 331 2.92 -12.97 23.68
C SER A 331 1.85 -13.86 23.05
N LEU A 332 1.26 -13.40 21.96
CA LEU A 332 0.28 -14.13 21.17
C LEU A 332 0.92 -14.83 19.93
N ALA A 333 2.23 -14.72 19.76
CA ALA A 333 2.93 -15.22 18.56
C ALA A 333 2.97 -16.74 18.44
N SER A 334 2.86 -17.47 19.55
CA SER A 334 2.83 -18.94 19.57
C SER A 334 1.42 -19.50 19.38
N SER A 335 1.31 -20.83 19.24
CA SER A 335 0.02 -21.54 19.13
C SER A 335 -0.88 -21.39 20.38
N SER A 336 -0.30 -20.99 21.50
CA SER A 336 -1.01 -20.64 22.74
C SER A 336 -0.38 -19.37 23.32
N PRO A 337 -1.18 -18.48 23.94
CA PRO A 337 -0.65 -17.30 24.61
C PRO A 337 0.43 -17.68 25.64
N LEU A 338 1.54 -16.95 25.62
CA LEU A 338 2.69 -17.21 26.47
C LEU A 338 3.03 -15.97 27.30
N ARG A 339 2.97 -16.10 28.62
CA ARG A 339 3.45 -15.06 29.54
C ARG A 339 4.97 -14.91 29.41
N VAL A 340 5.42 -13.72 29.05
CA VAL A 340 6.83 -13.40 28.82
C VAL A 340 7.40 -12.42 29.82
N GLY A 341 6.56 -11.69 30.56
CA GLY A 341 7.01 -10.70 31.53
C GLY A 341 5.94 -10.34 32.57
N GLU A 342 6.34 -9.55 33.56
CA GLU A 342 5.47 -9.01 34.58
C GLU A 342 5.54 -7.48 34.56
N ALA A 343 4.38 -6.85 34.44
CA ALA A 343 4.25 -5.41 34.39
C ALA A 343 3.04 -4.99 35.26
N PRO A 344 3.13 -5.10 36.60
CA PRO A 344 2.06 -4.70 37.50
C PRO A 344 1.93 -3.17 37.58
N GLY A 345 0.70 -2.68 37.82
CA GLY A 345 0.45 -1.25 38.04
C GLY A 345 0.23 -0.43 36.79
N TYR A 346 -0.03 -1.05 35.64
CA TYR A 346 -0.36 -0.39 34.37
C TYR A 346 -1.82 -0.61 33.95
N ASP A 347 -2.74 -0.65 34.92
CA ASP A 347 -4.17 -0.82 34.64
C ASP A 347 -4.78 0.39 33.91
N ASP A 348 -4.08 1.52 33.91
CA ASP A 348 -4.41 2.77 33.23
C ASP A 348 -3.72 2.96 31.87
N ALA A 349 -3.07 1.92 31.33
CA ALA A 349 -2.35 2.00 30.06
C ALA A 349 -3.27 2.36 28.89
N ARG A 350 -2.90 3.42 28.14
CA ARG A 350 -3.57 3.84 26.90
C ARG A 350 -2.85 3.37 25.64
N GLY A 351 -1.56 3.06 25.76
CA GLY A 351 -0.72 2.58 24.66
C GLY A 351 0.33 1.62 25.19
N PHE A 352 0.73 0.67 24.35
CA PHE A 352 1.71 -0.34 24.69
C PHE A 352 2.49 -0.76 23.45
N VAL A 353 3.80 -0.84 23.58
CA VAL A 353 4.71 -1.41 22.57
C VAL A 353 5.66 -2.35 23.28
N PHE A 354 5.92 -3.51 22.71
CA PHE A 354 6.77 -4.50 23.35
C PHE A 354 7.38 -5.50 22.36
N SER A 355 8.63 -5.83 22.62
CA SER A 355 9.42 -6.78 21.86
C SER A 355 10.26 -7.69 22.78
N SER A 356 11.03 -8.58 22.20
CA SER A 356 11.99 -9.40 22.95
C SER A 356 13.10 -8.59 23.65
N SER A 357 13.35 -7.35 23.23
CA SER A 357 14.32 -6.43 23.83
C SER A 357 13.73 -5.54 24.94
N GLY A 358 12.42 -5.50 25.08
CA GLY A 358 11.68 -4.62 25.99
C GLY A 358 10.66 -3.77 25.25
N GLY A 359 10.23 -2.65 25.83
CA GLY A 359 9.21 -1.80 25.21
C GLY A 359 8.87 -0.56 26.03
N ALA A 360 7.63 -0.10 25.90
CA ALA A 360 7.12 1.05 26.64
C ALA A 360 5.61 0.97 26.89
N VAL A 361 5.14 1.63 27.93
CA VAL A 361 3.73 1.85 28.25
C VAL A 361 3.44 3.34 28.30
N LEU A 362 2.42 3.76 27.58
CA LEU A 362 1.83 5.09 27.69
C LEU A 362 0.69 5.05 28.72
N ARG A 363 0.83 5.78 29.80
CA ARG A 363 -0.15 5.88 30.88
C ARG A 363 -1.26 6.90 30.56
N ALA A 364 -2.32 6.88 31.34
CA ALA A 364 -3.45 7.80 31.20
C ALA A 364 -3.08 9.28 31.35
N ASP A 365 -2.06 9.59 32.16
CA ASP A 365 -1.53 10.94 32.37
C ASP A 365 -0.54 11.42 31.29
N GLY A 366 -0.30 10.59 30.27
CA GLY A 366 0.62 10.89 29.17
C GLY A 366 2.08 10.56 29.44
N VAL A 367 2.42 10.02 30.61
CA VAL A 367 3.78 9.55 30.91
C VAL A 367 4.06 8.25 30.14
N VAL A 368 5.20 8.19 29.48
CA VAL A 368 5.70 6.97 28.83
C VAL A 368 6.77 6.34 29.70
N GLU A 369 6.52 5.15 30.17
CA GLU A 369 7.47 4.36 30.94
C GLU A 369 8.14 3.29 30.09
N CYS A 370 9.47 3.20 30.20
CA CYS A 370 10.29 2.17 29.61
C CYS A 370 10.07 0.84 30.33
N LEU A 371 9.98 -0.27 29.57
CA LEU A 371 9.94 -1.64 30.06
C LEU A 371 11.15 -2.43 29.58
N LYS A 372 11.76 -3.20 30.48
CA LYS A 372 12.74 -4.24 30.13
C LYS A 372 12.07 -5.45 29.52
N SER A 373 12.86 -6.37 28.98
CA SER A 373 12.38 -7.63 28.35
C SER A 373 11.59 -8.54 29.32
N ASP A 374 11.75 -8.39 30.62
CA ASP A 374 10.99 -9.09 31.66
C ASP A 374 9.75 -8.32 32.16
N GLY A 375 9.47 -7.15 31.59
CA GLY A 375 8.37 -6.26 31.94
C GLY A 375 8.66 -5.29 33.07
N ALA A 376 9.82 -5.38 33.73
CA ALA A 376 10.18 -4.45 34.79
C ALA A 376 10.39 -3.03 34.26
N SER A 377 9.90 -2.01 34.96
CA SER A 377 10.12 -0.61 34.60
C SER A 377 11.61 -0.26 34.59
N CYS A 378 12.04 0.51 33.63
CA CYS A 378 13.37 1.12 33.56
C CYS A 378 13.31 2.66 33.74
N GLY A 379 12.16 3.19 34.10
CA GLY A 379 11.94 4.60 34.38
C GLY A 379 11.18 5.32 33.26
N VAL A 380 11.06 6.66 33.41
CA VAL A 380 10.39 7.50 32.41
C VAL A 380 11.25 7.56 31.14
N MET A 381 10.63 7.36 29.96
CA MET A 381 11.32 7.28 28.67
C MET A 381 11.52 8.66 28.04
N PHE A 382 10.50 9.51 28.05
CA PHE A 382 10.55 10.85 27.49
C PHE A 382 10.46 11.89 28.62
N SER A 383 11.37 12.86 28.58
CA SER A 383 11.38 13.98 29.53
C SER A 383 10.57 15.15 28.96
N GLY A 384 9.79 15.83 29.78
CA GLY A 384 9.10 17.04 29.38
C GLY A 384 7.58 16.95 29.40
N GLU A 385 6.93 17.19 28.29
CA GLU A 385 5.47 17.21 28.21
C GLU A 385 4.86 15.79 28.09
N PRO A 386 3.56 15.65 28.43
CA PRO A 386 2.85 14.39 28.24
C PRO A 386 2.76 13.96 26.78
N MET A 387 2.71 12.66 26.54
CA MET A 387 2.55 12.06 25.21
C MET A 387 1.11 11.62 24.97
N ARG A 388 0.65 11.74 23.73
CA ARG A 388 -0.69 11.36 23.28
C ARG A 388 -0.74 9.94 22.74
N SER A 389 0.27 9.53 21.98
CA SER A 389 0.33 8.26 21.25
C SER A 389 1.77 7.76 21.17
N ILE A 390 1.94 6.44 21.17
CA ILE A 390 3.24 5.79 20.96
C ILE A 390 3.12 4.70 19.90
N THR A 391 4.23 4.40 19.22
CA THR A 391 4.39 3.24 18.34
C THR A 391 5.81 2.74 18.39
N GLU A 392 6.03 1.50 18.04
CA GLU A 392 7.36 0.93 17.86
C GLU A 392 7.92 1.27 16.48
N GLY A 393 9.23 1.50 16.40
CA GLY A 393 9.98 1.70 15.17
C GLY A 393 10.97 0.56 14.91
N LEU A 394 11.97 0.84 14.07
CA LEU A 394 12.98 -0.14 13.71
C LEU A 394 13.88 -0.49 14.91
N ASP A 395 14.21 -1.79 15.04
CA ASP A 395 15.18 -2.31 16.01
C ASP A 395 14.88 -1.92 17.49
N GLY A 396 13.59 -1.71 17.84
CA GLY A 396 13.14 -1.40 19.21
C GLY A 396 13.08 0.09 19.54
N GLU A 397 13.16 0.98 18.55
CA GLU A 397 12.85 2.40 18.73
C GLU A 397 11.43 2.56 19.26
N VAL A 398 11.21 3.53 20.12
CA VAL A 398 9.87 3.96 20.54
C VAL A 398 9.65 5.38 20.06
N TRP A 399 8.60 5.56 19.27
CA TRP A 399 8.17 6.85 18.74
C TRP A 399 6.96 7.35 19.51
N ALA A 400 6.93 8.63 19.82
CA ALA A 400 5.84 9.25 20.54
C ALA A 400 5.42 10.57 19.89
N VAL A 401 4.15 10.93 20.08
CA VAL A 401 3.59 12.25 19.73
C VAL A 401 3.29 12.97 21.02
N SER A 402 3.72 14.23 21.14
CA SER A 402 3.37 15.12 22.25
C SER A 402 1.85 15.31 22.39
N GLU A 403 1.36 15.62 23.60
CA GLU A 403 -0.08 15.79 23.86
C GLU A 403 -0.71 16.90 23.00
N ASN A 404 0.06 17.96 22.65
CA ASN A 404 -0.39 19.00 21.74
C ASN A 404 -0.42 18.57 20.26
N GLY A 405 0.11 17.37 19.93
CA GLY A 405 0.14 16.80 18.58
C GLY A 405 1.11 17.48 17.60
N ARG A 406 2.11 18.22 18.08
CA ARG A 406 2.95 19.04 17.21
C ARG A 406 4.40 18.57 17.11
N GLU A 407 4.85 17.80 18.06
CA GLU A 407 6.21 17.32 18.15
C GLU A 407 6.26 15.80 18.18
N LEU A 408 7.27 15.25 17.54
CA LEU A 408 7.58 13.84 17.55
C LEU A 408 8.84 13.62 18.38
N HIS A 409 8.79 12.63 19.24
CA HIS A 409 9.90 12.19 20.05
C HIS A 409 10.25 10.75 19.72
N VAL A 410 11.54 10.44 19.65
CA VAL A 410 12.03 9.08 19.37
C VAL A 410 13.05 8.70 20.43
N SER A 411 12.86 7.57 21.07
CA SER A 411 13.84 6.95 21.96
C SER A 411 14.46 5.74 21.29
N ASP A 412 15.77 5.78 21.08
CA ASP A 412 16.59 4.70 20.55
C ASP A 412 17.70 4.35 21.56
N GLY A 413 17.61 3.16 22.15
CA GLY A 413 18.57 2.70 23.17
C GLY A 413 18.71 3.66 24.37
N GLY A 414 17.66 4.42 24.70
CA GLY A 414 17.65 5.42 25.77
C GLY A 414 18.16 6.81 25.37
N LYS A 415 18.48 7.03 24.10
CA LYS A 415 18.76 8.35 23.54
C LYS A 415 17.50 8.94 22.96
N GLU A 416 17.07 10.08 23.51
CA GLU A 416 15.92 10.84 23.00
C GLU A 416 16.34 11.76 21.84
N THR A 417 15.48 11.86 20.83
CA THR A 417 15.64 12.74 19.66
C THR A 417 14.29 13.39 19.33
N ASP A 418 14.26 14.72 19.28
CA ASP A 418 13.08 15.49 18.90
C ASP A 418 13.09 15.73 17.39
N LEU A 419 11.93 15.53 16.76
CA LEU A 419 11.73 15.69 15.33
C LEU A 419 10.62 16.69 15.03
N LYS A 420 10.80 17.45 13.97
CA LYS A 420 9.79 18.38 13.44
C LYS A 420 9.39 18.00 12.02
N LEU A 421 8.14 18.25 11.71
CA LEU A 421 7.56 18.06 10.40
C LEU A 421 7.42 19.41 9.71
N ASP A 422 8.26 19.71 8.73
CA ASP A 422 8.28 21.00 8.02
C ASP A 422 6.97 21.27 7.25
N TRP A 423 6.25 20.22 6.88
CA TRP A 423 5.00 20.28 6.12
C TRP A 423 3.74 20.36 6.97
N LEU A 424 3.82 20.14 8.29
CA LEU A 424 2.66 20.19 9.19
C LEU A 424 2.22 21.65 9.40
N GLY A 425 0.99 21.96 9.03
CA GLY A 425 0.41 23.30 9.15
C GLY A 425 0.32 23.78 10.60
N ALA A 426 0.26 25.10 10.80
CA ALA A 426 0.25 25.70 12.13
C ALA A 426 -1.04 25.37 12.93
N ALA A 427 -2.14 25.05 12.27
CA ALA A 427 -3.41 24.67 12.88
C ALA A 427 -3.62 23.15 12.93
N ASP A 428 -2.68 22.35 12.38
CA ASP A 428 -2.80 20.91 12.29
C ASP A 428 -2.17 20.21 13.50
N SER A 429 -2.69 19.04 13.86
CA SER A 429 -2.17 18.21 14.95
C SER A 429 -2.13 16.74 14.57
N ILE A 430 -1.08 16.05 14.99
CA ILE A 430 -0.94 14.60 14.85
C ILE A 430 -1.76 13.94 15.96
N VAL A 431 -2.59 12.98 15.59
CA VAL A 431 -3.46 12.22 16.50
C VAL A 431 -2.87 10.84 16.81
N ALA A 432 -2.35 10.16 15.78
CA ALA A 432 -1.77 8.82 15.89
C ALA A 432 -0.65 8.66 14.86
N LEU A 433 0.21 7.67 15.08
CA LEU A 433 1.36 7.38 14.22
C LEU A 433 1.59 5.87 14.09
N ALA A 434 2.23 5.47 12.99
CA ALA A 434 2.74 4.12 12.76
C ALA A 434 4.01 4.17 11.90
N VAL A 435 5.04 3.46 12.31
CA VAL A 435 6.29 3.28 11.53
C VAL A 435 6.18 2.00 10.72
N SER A 436 6.64 2.03 9.47
CA SER A 436 6.64 0.85 8.60
C SER A 436 7.65 -0.21 9.09
N PRO A 437 7.43 -1.50 8.77
CA PRO A 437 8.31 -2.57 9.24
C PRO A 437 9.78 -2.42 8.82
N GLU A 438 10.05 -1.84 7.65
CA GLU A 438 11.42 -1.52 7.22
C GLU A 438 12.00 -0.28 7.90
N GLY A 439 11.18 0.49 8.65
CA GLY A 439 11.58 1.65 9.43
C GLY A 439 11.88 2.91 8.63
N CYS A 440 11.51 2.97 7.36
CA CYS A 440 11.84 4.09 6.46
C CYS A 440 10.63 4.94 6.05
N ARG A 441 9.42 4.60 6.52
CA ARG A 441 8.19 5.38 6.28
C ARG A 441 7.43 5.55 7.59
N LEU A 442 6.87 6.73 7.76
CA LEU A 442 6.05 7.11 8.92
C LEU A 442 4.67 7.53 8.42
N ALA A 443 3.65 6.82 8.84
CA ALA A 443 2.26 7.18 8.63
C ALA A 443 1.73 7.95 9.85
N LEU A 444 1.01 9.04 9.60
CA LEU A 444 0.50 9.97 10.60
C LEU A 444 -0.98 10.25 10.36
N ALA A 445 -1.82 10.06 11.36
CA ALA A 445 -3.16 10.60 11.36
C ALA A 445 -3.09 12.08 11.77
N VAL A 446 -3.62 12.96 10.94
CA VAL A 446 -3.56 14.43 11.14
C VAL A 446 -4.97 14.98 11.14
N GLU A 447 -5.24 15.87 12.07
CA GLU A 447 -6.47 16.67 12.15
C GLU A 447 -6.10 18.16 12.19
N GLY A 448 -6.73 18.94 11.31
CA GLY A 448 -6.49 20.37 11.22
C GLY A 448 -7.35 21.07 10.18
N GLU A 449 -7.02 22.34 9.92
CA GLU A 449 -7.70 23.15 8.91
C GLU A 449 -7.07 22.93 7.52
N ASP A 450 -5.74 22.82 7.45
CA ASP A 450 -4.99 22.70 6.21
C ASP A 450 -4.84 21.23 5.79
N THR A 451 -4.65 20.31 6.77
CA THR A 451 -4.41 18.89 6.53
C THR A 451 -5.33 18.03 7.38
N ASN A 452 -6.03 17.10 6.75
CA ASN A 452 -6.85 16.11 7.44
C ASN A 452 -6.65 14.73 6.83
N GLY A 453 -6.73 13.71 7.68
CA GLY A 453 -6.68 12.31 7.29
C GLY A 453 -5.33 11.66 7.58
N VAL A 454 -4.88 10.79 6.70
CA VAL A 454 -3.62 10.07 6.87
C VAL A 454 -2.58 10.60 5.89
N MET A 455 -1.45 11.04 6.44
CA MET A 455 -0.27 11.46 5.71
C MET A 455 0.84 10.42 5.86
N MET A 456 1.74 10.33 4.89
CA MET A 456 2.94 9.50 4.97
C MET A 456 4.17 10.31 4.58
N THR A 457 5.23 10.21 5.36
CA THR A 457 6.53 10.85 5.11
C THR A 457 7.66 9.85 5.24
N GLY A 458 8.80 10.14 4.65
CA GLY A 458 9.97 9.27 4.72
C GLY A 458 10.80 9.48 5.98
N VAL A 459 11.40 8.39 6.46
CA VAL A 459 12.33 8.35 7.60
C VAL A 459 13.73 8.04 7.07
N ALA A 460 14.63 9.02 7.16
CA ALA A 460 16.01 8.87 6.72
C ALA A 460 16.88 8.20 7.79
N ARG A 461 17.75 7.27 7.36
CA ARG A 461 18.61 6.51 8.25
C ARG A 461 20.06 6.52 7.79
N ASN A 462 20.98 6.56 8.76
CA ASN A 462 22.42 6.44 8.53
C ASN A 462 22.82 5.00 8.15
N GLY A 463 24.08 4.79 7.76
CA GLY A 463 24.62 3.49 7.41
C GLY A 463 24.60 2.44 8.53
N ASP A 464 24.50 2.85 9.79
CA ASP A 464 24.31 1.99 10.97
C ASP A 464 22.83 1.77 11.33
N LYS A 465 21.90 2.27 10.51
CA LYS A 465 20.44 2.29 10.65
C LYS A 465 19.90 3.31 11.66
N THR A 466 20.74 4.05 12.38
CA THR A 466 20.26 5.08 13.29
C THR A 466 19.47 6.16 12.55
N LEU A 467 18.53 6.79 13.26
CA LEU A 467 17.71 7.87 12.73
C LEU A 467 18.56 9.07 12.30
N SER A 468 18.37 9.55 11.09
CA SER A 468 19.03 10.74 10.53
C SER A 468 18.09 11.95 10.42
N GLY A 469 16.80 11.72 10.21
CA GLY A 469 15.78 12.77 10.10
C GLY A 469 14.54 12.31 9.34
N LEU A 470 13.70 13.27 8.98
CA LEU A 470 12.48 13.06 8.20
C LEU A 470 12.56 13.77 6.85
N SER A 471 11.81 13.29 5.87
CA SER A 471 11.60 13.99 4.61
C SER A 471 10.90 15.33 4.84
N LYS A 472 11.23 16.35 4.03
CA LYS A 472 10.62 17.68 4.11
C LYS A 472 9.21 17.77 3.54
N ALA A 473 8.74 16.70 2.92
CA ALA A 473 7.42 16.60 2.34
C ALA A 473 6.71 15.33 2.82
N ALA A 474 5.40 15.30 2.64
CA ALA A 474 4.55 14.14 2.86
C ALA A 474 3.65 13.89 1.65
N THR A 475 3.12 12.68 1.55
CA THR A 475 2.08 12.31 0.59
C THR A 475 0.78 12.03 1.32
N GLN A 476 -0.34 12.43 0.71
CA GLN A 476 -1.67 12.12 1.24
C GLN A 476 -2.00 10.64 0.98
N VAL A 477 -2.32 9.90 2.04
CA VAL A 477 -2.75 8.50 1.97
C VAL A 477 -4.27 8.40 2.01
N SER A 478 -4.92 9.18 2.90
CA SER A 478 -6.37 9.22 3.04
C SER A 478 -6.81 10.63 3.44
N VAL A 479 -7.99 11.03 2.98
CA VAL A 479 -8.66 12.28 3.38
C VAL A 479 -9.73 12.04 4.46
N LEU A 480 -9.80 10.83 5.00
CA LEU A 480 -10.78 10.45 6.01
C LEU A 480 -10.49 11.16 7.34
N ARG A 481 -11.52 11.81 7.90
CA ARG A 481 -11.42 12.52 9.18
C ARG A 481 -11.54 11.57 10.37
N HIS A 482 -11.11 12.02 11.55
CA HIS A 482 -11.20 11.30 12.82
C HIS A 482 -10.51 9.93 12.81
N VAL A 483 -9.41 9.83 12.07
CA VAL A 483 -8.54 8.66 12.12
C VAL A 483 -7.73 8.71 13.40
N THR A 484 -7.91 7.73 14.27
CA THR A 484 -7.23 7.67 15.58
C THR A 484 -6.37 6.43 15.76
N MET A 485 -6.48 5.47 14.85
CA MET A 485 -5.73 4.21 14.90
C MET A 485 -5.04 3.95 13.57
N LEU A 486 -3.75 3.66 13.63
CA LEU A 486 -2.89 3.31 12.49
C LEU A 486 -2.04 2.09 12.82
N THR A 487 -1.87 1.20 11.84
CA THR A 487 -0.86 0.13 11.90
C THR A 487 -0.47 -0.32 10.50
N PHE A 488 0.79 -0.67 10.28
CA PHE A 488 1.19 -1.37 9.06
C PHE A 488 0.87 -2.85 9.21
N TYR A 489 -0.02 -3.39 8.37
CA TYR A 489 -0.28 -4.82 8.32
C TYR A 489 0.96 -5.60 7.84
N ASN A 490 1.67 -5.05 6.88
CA ASN A 490 2.98 -5.48 6.37
C ASN A 490 3.68 -4.26 5.72
N ASP A 491 4.80 -4.48 5.04
CA ASP A 491 5.56 -3.43 4.35
C ASP A 491 4.74 -2.69 3.26
N LEU A 492 3.74 -3.32 2.67
CA LEU A 492 2.91 -2.73 1.61
C LEU A 492 1.60 -2.12 2.12
N ASN A 493 0.98 -2.74 3.11
CA ASN A 493 -0.38 -2.43 3.50
C ASN A 493 -0.46 -1.67 4.82
N LEU A 494 -1.04 -0.49 4.78
CA LEU A 494 -1.46 0.28 5.95
C LEU A 494 -2.93 -0.03 6.28
N VAL A 495 -3.23 -0.16 7.57
CA VAL A 495 -4.59 -0.23 8.11
C VAL A 495 -4.81 0.96 9.03
N TYR A 496 -5.93 1.63 8.88
CA TYR A 496 -6.32 2.74 9.74
C TYR A 496 -7.81 2.70 10.05
N ALA A 497 -8.18 3.24 11.20
CA ALA A 497 -9.56 3.24 11.65
C ALA A 497 -9.94 4.58 12.28
N THR A 498 -11.24 4.90 12.20
CA THR A 498 -11.84 6.11 12.77
C THR A 498 -12.38 5.85 14.17
N THR A 499 -12.39 6.91 14.97
CA THR A 499 -13.20 6.98 16.20
C THR A 499 -14.03 8.27 16.12
N PRO A 500 -15.31 8.17 15.76
CA PRO A 500 -16.17 9.36 15.68
C PRO A 500 -16.19 10.15 16.99
N PRO A 501 -16.36 11.48 16.94
CA PRO A 501 -16.46 12.32 18.12
C PRO A 501 -17.56 11.84 19.05
N GLU A 502 -17.37 12.06 20.37
CA GLU A 502 -18.33 11.69 21.39
C GLU A 502 -19.71 12.34 21.12
N GLY A 503 -20.76 11.53 21.20
CA GLY A 503 -22.13 11.98 20.87
C GLY A 503 -22.50 11.87 19.37
N ASN A 504 -21.59 11.51 18.51
CA ASN A 504 -21.88 11.19 17.11
C ASN A 504 -22.40 9.74 16.99
N SER A 505 -23.46 9.53 16.21
CA SER A 505 -24.05 8.21 15.94
C SER A 505 -23.33 7.43 14.82
N GLU A 506 -22.29 7.99 14.23
CA GLU A 506 -21.48 7.31 13.22
C GLU A 506 -20.78 6.09 13.82
N ARG A 507 -20.64 5.05 13.00
CA ARG A 507 -19.92 3.85 13.42
C ARG A 507 -18.43 4.03 13.15
N GLN A 508 -17.60 3.30 13.91
CA GLN A 508 -16.19 3.15 13.58
C GLN A 508 -16.06 2.45 12.23
N GLU A 509 -15.17 2.98 11.40
CA GLU A 509 -14.82 2.44 10.11
C GLU A 509 -13.32 2.16 10.06
N ALA A 510 -12.93 1.12 9.35
CA ALA A 510 -11.53 0.82 9.10
C ALA A 510 -11.29 0.54 7.62
N TRP A 511 -10.08 0.84 7.18
CA TRP A 511 -9.66 0.76 5.80
C TRP A 511 -8.28 0.12 5.70
N ARG A 512 -8.07 -0.68 4.67
CA ARG A 512 -6.79 -1.27 4.32
C ARG A 512 -6.42 -0.88 2.90
N GLN A 513 -5.19 -0.43 2.71
CA GLN A 513 -4.70 -0.07 1.38
C GLN A 513 -3.20 -0.30 1.26
N MET A 514 -2.73 -0.57 0.05
CA MET A 514 -1.35 -0.34 -0.33
C MET A 514 -1.17 1.18 -0.51
N ALA A 515 -0.36 1.77 0.32
CA ALA A 515 -0.24 3.24 0.42
C ALA A 515 0.97 3.78 -0.38
N PRO A 516 0.76 4.83 -1.23
CA PRO A 516 -0.50 5.48 -1.58
C PRO A 516 -1.34 4.69 -2.59
N GLY A 517 -2.68 4.76 -2.50
CA GLY A 517 -3.56 4.05 -3.44
C GLY A 517 -5.03 4.08 -3.04
N THR A 518 -5.82 3.23 -3.67
CA THR A 518 -7.23 3.05 -3.30
C THR A 518 -7.35 2.23 -2.03
N ALA A 519 -8.30 2.59 -1.18
CA ALA A 519 -8.56 1.91 0.08
C ALA A 519 -9.74 0.94 -0.03
N ASN A 520 -9.60 -0.22 0.62
CA ASN A 520 -10.66 -1.21 0.75
C ASN A 520 -11.19 -1.24 2.17
N ALA A 521 -12.50 -1.23 2.34
CA ALA A 521 -13.11 -1.29 3.66
C ALA A 521 -12.73 -2.60 4.39
N GLN A 522 -12.21 -2.47 5.60
CA GLN A 522 -11.95 -3.58 6.51
C GLN A 522 -13.17 -3.75 7.41
N ARG A 523 -13.85 -4.87 7.29
CA ARG A 523 -14.99 -5.16 8.17
C ARG A 523 -14.51 -5.31 9.62
N LEU A 524 -15.11 -4.50 10.51
CA LEU A 524 -14.85 -4.56 11.94
C LEU A 524 -15.89 -5.47 12.65
N PRO A 525 -15.53 -6.10 13.78
CA PRO A 525 -16.50 -6.78 14.63
C PRO A 525 -17.43 -5.77 15.33
N ASN A 526 -18.48 -6.27 15.97
CA ASN A 526 -19.34 -5.44 16.80
C ASN A 526 -18.61 -5.01 18.09
N GLY A 527 -18.90 -3.83 18.58
CA GLY A 527 -18.29 -3.20 19.76
C GLY A 527 -17.47 -1.97 19.39
N THR A 528 -17.06 -1.21 20.38
CA THR A 528 -16.16 -0.06 20.22
C THR A 528 -14.72 -0.54 20.29
N ILE A 529 -13.94 -0.28 19.24
CA ILE A 529 -12.53 -0.65 19.18
C ILE A 529 -11.71 0.48 19.80
N THR A 530 -10.83 0.15 20.69
CA THR A 530 -9.98 1.09 21.43
C THR A 530 -8.52 1.07 20.98
N SER A 531 -8.05 -0.05 20.40
CA SER A 531 -6.70 -0.18 19.91
C SER A 531 -6.61 -1.19 18.76
N MET A 532 -5.61 -1.02 17.91
CA MET A 532 -5.35 -1.85 16.74
C MET A 532 -3.85 -2.08 16.57
N ALA A 533 -3.46 -3.31 16.29
CA ALA A 533 -2.07 -3.68 16.02
C ALA A 533 -2.02 -4.80 14.96
N SER A 534 -0.87 -4.96 14.33
CA SER A 534 -0.65 -6.06 13.38
C SER A 534 0.66 -6.76 13.66
N GLY A 535 0.63 -8.07 13.65
CA GLY A 535 1.81 -8.89 13.91
C GLY A 535 1.49 -10.37 13.92
N GLN A 536 2.42 -11.17 14.42
CA GLN A 536 2.26 -12.61 14.51
C GLN A 536 1.34 -13.00 15.66
N ILE A 537 0.26 -13.71 15.32
CA ILE A 537 -0.65 -14.38 16.28
C ILE A 537 -0.84 -15.82 15.81
N SER A 538 -0.67 -16.77 16.71
CA SER A 538 -0.81 -18.21 16.40
C SER A 538 -0.03 -18.62 15.14
N LEU A 539 1.22 -18.21 15.04
CA LEU A 539 2.17 -18.53 13.95
C LEU A 539 1.84 -17.91 12.58
N SER A 540 0.89 -16.98 12.51
CA SER A 540 0.57 -16.26 11.26
C SER A 540 0.44 -14.76 11.49
N ARG A 541 0.72 -13.96 10.47
CA ARG A 541 0.48 -12.51 10.53
C ARG A 541 -1.03 -12.24 10.54
N ARG A 542 -1.48 -11.43 11.50
CA ARG A 542 -2.88 -11.05 11.68
C ARG A 542 -3.02 -9.56 11.99
N LEU A 543 -4.18 -9.01 11.68
CA LEU A 543 -4.65 -7.77 12.26
C LEU A 543 -5.35 -8.12 13.59
N ALA A 544 -4.97 -7.45 14.66
CA ALA A 544 -5.57 -7.57 15.98
C ALA A 544 -6.23 -6.25 16.38
N ILE A 545 -7.34 -6.36 17.10
CA ILE A 545 -8.03 -5.22 17.73
C ILE A 545 -8.36 -5.59 19.16
N VAL A 546 -8.47 -4.60 20.02
CA VAL A 546 -9.07 -4.73 21.35
C VAL A 546 -10.31 -3.86 21.43
N ASP A 547 -11.37 -4.37 22.03
CA ASP A 547 -12.60 -3.62 22.26
C ASP A 547 -12.66 -3.00 23.68
N ASP A 548 -13.68 -2.18 23.92
CA ASP A 548 -13.95 -1.53 25.20
C ASP A 548 -14.20 -2.49 26.37
N LEU A 549 -14.37 -3.79 26.10
CA LEU A 549 -14.47 -4.87 27.11
C LEU A 549 -13.13 -5.57 27.36
N GLY A 550 -12.05 -5.13 26.71
CA GLY A 550 -10.73 -5.76 26.81
C GLY A 550 -10.62 -7.11 26.10
N ILE A 551 -11.47 -7.38 25.10
CA ILE A 551 -11.41 -8.61 24.31
C ILE A 551 -10.57 -8.37 23.07
N VAL A 552 -9.49 -9.13 22.92
CA VAL A 552 -8.66 -9.13 21.71
C VAL A 552 -9.26 -10.08 20.68
N ARG A 553 -9.53 -9.53 19.49
CA ARG A 553 -9.93 -10.32 18.33
C ARG A 553 -8.91 -10.15 17.21
N SER A 554 -8.71 -11.20 16.44
CA SER A 554 -7.77 -11.17 15.33
C SER A 554 -8.38 -11.74 14.05
N VAL A 555 -7.91 -11.22 12.89
CA VAL A 555 -8.28 -11.69 11.56
C VAL A 555 -7.02 -11.86 10.71
N SER A 556 -6.95 -12.92 9.90
CA SER A 556 -5.85 -13.16 8.97
C SER A 556 -6.22 -12.64 7.58
N GLY A 557 -5.40 -11.79 7.00
CA GLY A 557 -5.37 -11.44 5.56
C GLY A 557 -6.65 -10.92 4.89
N SER A 558 -7.82 -11.44 5.24
CA SER A 558 -9.09 -11.14 4.59
C SER A 558 -9.72 -9.84 5.10
N LEU A 559 -10.25 -9.03 4.19
CA LEU A 559 -11.03 -7.83 4.52
C LEU A 559 -12.38 -8.17 5.19
N ASP A 560 -12.98 -9.30 4.79
CA ASP A 560 -14.29 -9.78 5.27
C ASP A 560 -14.17 -10.94 6.26
N GLY A 561 -12.95 -11.28 6.69
CA GLY A 561 -12.63 -12.47 7.45
C GLY A 561 -13.39 -12.59 8.76
N SER A 562 -13.54 -13.81 9.25
CA SER A 562 -14.08 -14.08 10.56
C SER A 562 -13.05 -13.70 11.63
N TRP A 563 -13.45 -12.83 12.54
CA TRP A 563 -12.67 -12.47 13.71
C TRP A 563 -12.71 -13.59 14.75
N THR A 564 -11.54 -13.97 15.25
CA THR A 564 -11.38 -14.97 16.31
C THR A 564 -10.87 -14.31 17.58
N ILE A 565 -11.37 -14.74 18.75
CA ILE A 565 -10.86 -14.27 20.04
C ILE A 565 -9.45 -14.82 20.24
N ALA A 566 -8.51 -13.95 20.56
CA ALA A 566 -7.11 -14.28 20.81
C ALA A 566 -6.74 -14.15 22.29
N ASP A 567 -7.33 -13.19 23.01
CA ASP A 567 -7.11 -12.95 24.45
C ASP A 567 -8.31 -12.19 25.04
N SER A 568 -8.35 -12.03 26.38
CA SER A 568 -9.39 -11.28 27.10
C SER A 568 -8.84 -10.65 28.36
N GLN A 569 -9.56 -9.67 28.92
CA GLN A 569 -9.13 -8.86 30.07
C GLN A 569 -7.83 -8.09 29.80
N VAL A 570 -7.68 -7.66 28.56
CA VAL A 570 -6.51 -6.93 28.06
C VAL A 570 -6.65 -5.45 28.38
N THR A 571 -5.66 -4.87 29.04
CA THR A 571 -5.56 -3.45 29.31
C THR A 571 -5.02 -2.69 28.10
N ALA A 572 -3.96 -3.22 27.44
CA ALA A 572 -3.34 -2.60 26.28
C ALA A 572 -2.84 -3.67 25.31
N LEU A 573 -2.85 -3.31 24.02
CA LEU A 573 -2.42 -4.12 22.88
C LEU A 573 -1.28 -3.42 22.16
N GLY A 574 -0.23 -4.16 21.83
CA GLY A 574 0.89 -3.66 21.05
C GLY A 574 1.47 -4.74 20.15
N ALA A 575 2.20 -4.29 19.14
CA ALA A 575 3.01 -5.14 18.29
C ALA A 575 4.34 -4.44 18.05
N GLN A 576 5.34 -5.27 17.77
CA GLN A 576 6.65 -4.80 17.33
C GLN A 576 6.59 -4.28 15.91
#